data_1a21561b2e7a02d6ee35dcecaa0fb88c
#
_entry.id   1a21561b2e7a02d6ee35dcecaa0fb88c
#
_cell.length_a   1.000
_cell.length_b   1.000
_cell.length_c   1.000
_cell.angle_alpha   90.00
_cell.angle_beta   90.00
_cell.angle_gamma   90.00
#
_symmetry.space_group_name_H-M   'P 1'
#
loop_
_entity.id
_entity.type
_entity.pdbx_description
1 polymer ?
#
loop_
_entity_poly.entity_id
_entity_poly.type
_entity_poly.pdbx_seq_one_letter_code
_entity_poly.pdbx_strand_id
1 'polypeptide(L)'
;MHGQYGMMLILTESYEGQITRSIGGIATNGCLYMNDAQGSSGINETNYWTLFGDPSLELRTDQPTSLNVSHDEAIVVGQSELIVNTGVDNALVAISKDNELVAYGYSENGSASLNLEDSDLLPGDYDLVVTSFNAFPYETTVSVITPDGPYVTLDSYEIVSDGWNSNGMAEFDETITLVLHANNVGVDDAHNVSAEVSIDDPYISLGNNSVVFGDISAG
;
A
#
# COMPACT_ATOMS: atom_id res chain seq x y z
N MET A 1 17.26 14.63 -33.57
CA MET A 1 15.97 14.31 -34.24
C MET A 1 15.50 12.87 -33.94
N HIS A 2 16.34 11.81 -34.11
CA HIS A 2 15.93 10.41 -33.85
C HIS A 2 15.48 10.13 -32.41
N GLY A 3 16.17 10.65 -31.41
CA GLY A 3 15.77 10.48 -30.01
C GLY A 3 14.36 11.05 -29.71
N GLN A 4 14.06 12.25 -30.18
CA GLN A 4 12.74 12.84 -30.01
C GLN A 4 11.64 12.06 -30.74
N TYR A 5 11.95 11.52 -31.93
CA TYR A 5 11.05 10.68 -32.68
C TYR A 5 10.74 9.38 -31.93
N GLY A 6 11.75 8.70 -31.37
CA GLY A 6 11.57 7.52 -30.53
C GLY A 6 10.75 7.78 -29.28
N MET A 7 10.91 8.94 -28.64
CA MET A 7 10.07 9.37 -27.52
C MET A 7 8.61 9.50 -27.93
N MET A 8 8.35 10.12 -29.07
CA MET A 8 6.97 10.31 -29.59
C MET A 8 6.30 9.00 -29.95
N LEU A 9 7.04 8.06 -30.55
CA LEU A 9 6.48 6.75 -30.94
C LEU A 9 5.92 5.99 -29.74
N ILE A 10 6.64 5.95 -28.62
CA ILE A 10 6.19 5.19 -27.45
C ILE A 10 5.09 5.94 -26.66
N LEU A 11 5.13 7.27 -26.67
CA LEU A 11 4.11 8.08 -26.01
C LEU A 11 2.75 8.03 -26.74
N THR A 12 2.76 7.87 -28.06
CA THR A 12 1.56 7.86 -28.93
C THR A 12 1.09 6.48 -29.33
N GLU A 13 1.56 5.42 -28.65
CA GLU A 13 1.23 4.01 -28.97
C GLU A 13 1.59 3.57 -30.38
N SER A 14 2.46 4.32 -31.07
CA SER A 14 2.85 4.03 -32.45
C SER A 14 3.98 3.00 -32.56
N TYR A 15 4.43 2.44 -31.44
CA TYR A 15 5.50 1.46 -31.38
C TYR A 15 4.94 0.11 -30.88
N GLU A 16 4.57 -0.76 -31.84
CA GLU A 16 4.08 -2.13 -31.61
C GLU A 16 2.96 -2.25 -30.54
N GLY A 17 2.10 -1.23 -30.43
CA GLY A 17 1.01 -1.19 -29.43
C GLY A 17 1.48 -1.01 -28.00
N GLN A 18 2.76 -0.71 -27.79
CA GLN A 18 3.28 -0.42 -26.48
C GLN A 18 3.19 1.07 -26.16
N ILE A 19 2.80 1.36 -24.93
CA ILE A 19 2.74 2.73 -24.41
C ILE A 19 3.58 2.83 -23.15
N THR A 20 4.34 3.92 -23.03
CA THR A 20 5.03 4.29 -21.80
C THR A 20 4.81 5.78 -21.59
N ARG A 21 4.34 6.13 -20.40
CA ARG A 21 3.97 7.50 -20.01
C ARG A 21 4.95 8.12 -19.03
N SER A 22 5.77 7.29 -18.36
CA SER A 22 6.78 7.79 -17.44
C SER A 22 7.90 8.52 -18.18
N ILE A 23 8.38 9.63 -17.61
CA ILE A 23 9.44 10.44 -18.21
C ILE A 23 10.69 9.61 -18.46
N GLY A 24 11.07 8.75 -17.50
CA GLY A 24 12.21 7.86 -17.63
C GLY A 24 12.07 6.84 -18.76
N GLY A 25 10.90 6.20 -18.86
CA GLY A 25 10.62 5.25 -19.93
C GLY A 25 10.64 5.90 -21.31
N ILE A 26 10.02 7.08 -21.44
CA ILE A 26 10.02 7.85 -22.68
C ILE A 26 11.45 8.27 -23.08
N ALA A 27 12.25 8.77 -22.13
CA ALA A 27 13.62 9.18 -22.37
C ALA A 27 14.50 7.98 -22.77
N THR A 28 14.35 6.83 -22.07
CA THR A 28 15.10 5.59 -22.38
C THR A 28 14.77 5.10 -23.78
N ASN A 29 13.49 5.06 -24.17
CA ASN A 29 13.10 4.67 -25.52
C ASN A 29 13.67 5.60 -26.58
N GLY A 30 13.69 6.90 -26.32
CA GLY A 30 14.33 7.89 -27.20
C GLY A 30 15.82 7.61 -27.40
N CYS A 31 16.54 7.28 -26.33
CA CYS A 31 17.95 6.92 -26.37
C CYS A 31 18.19 5.62 -27.16
N LEU A 32 17.41 4.57 -26.87
CA LEU A 32 17.51 3.28 -27.57
C LEU A 32 17.25 3.44 -29.08
N TYR A 33 16.18 4.13 -29.43
CA TYR A 33 15.86 4.40 -30.85
C TYR A 33 16.98 5.18 -31.57
N MET A 34 17.59 6.15 -30.89
CA MET A 34 18.72 6.90 -31.43
C MET A 34 19.96 6.02 -31.62
N ASN A 35 20.22 5.12 -30.66
CA ASN A 35 21.35 4.18 -30.73
C ASN A 35 21.18 3.21 -31.91
N ASP A 36 19.99 2.66 -32.10
CA ASP A 36 19.66 1.78 -33.21
C ASP A 36 19.82 2.48 -34.58
N ALA A 37 19.32 3.73 -34.66
CA ALA A 37 19.35 4.49 -35.90
C ALA A 37 20.73 5.02 -36.29
N GLN A 38 21.64 5.29 -35.33
CA GLN A 38 22.91 5.98 -35.54
C GLN A 38 24.14 5.21 -35.06
N GLY A 39 23.98 4.04 -34.48
CA GLY A 39 25.08 3.21 -33.97
C GLY A 39 25.97 3.95 -32.97
N SER A 40 27.27 3.93 -33.19
CA SER A 40 28.25 4.56 -32.28
C SER A 40 28.01 6.05 -32.06
N SER A 41 27.52 6.77 -33.05
CA SER A 41 27.19 8.18 -32.90
C SER A 41 25.96 8.37 -31.97
N GLY A 42 24.95 7.51 -32.07
CA GLY A 42 23.80 7.50 -31.16
C GLY A 42 24.20 7.22 -29.72
N ILE A 43 25.07 6.23 -29.50
CA ILE A 43 25.60 5.90 -28.17
C ILE A 43 26.35 7.08 -27.58
N ASN A 44 27.21 7.75 -28.36
CA ASN A 44 27.93 8.93 -27.89
C ASN A 44 26.97 10.06 -27.47
N GLU A 45 25.93 10.32 -28.27
CA GLU A 45 24.92 11.33 -27.92
C GLU A 45 24.13 10.94 -26.67
N THR A 46 23.74 9.67 -26.51
CA THR A 46 23.05 9.15 -25.33
C THR A 46 23.85 9.41 -24.05
N ASN A 47 25.18 9.29 -24.10
CA ASN A 47 26.06 9.53 -22.95
C ASN A 47 26.04 11.00 -22.45
N TYR A 48 25.56 11.93 -23.25
CA TYR A 48 25.39 13.33 -22.84
C TYR A 48 24.01 13.64 -22.28
N TRP A 49 23.06 12.71 -22.38
CA TRP A 49 21.72 12.92 -21.87
C TRP A 49 21.66 12.61 -20.37
N THR A 50 21.12 13.55 -19.62
CA THR A 50 20.89 13.39 -18.18
C THR A 50 19.43 13.73 -17.88
N LEU A 51 18.73 12.80 -17.24
CA LEU A 51 17.39 13.05 -16.74
C LEU A 51 17.48 13.68 -15.34
N PHE A 52 16.83 14.83 -15.17
CA PHE A 52 16.68 15.49 -13.88
C PHE A 52 15.25 15.29 -13.36
N GLY A 53 15.11 14.86 -12.13
CA GLY A 53 13.83 14.64 -11.46
C GLY A 53 13.50 13.16 -11.31
N ASP A 54 12.27 12.87 -10.94
CA ASP A 54 11.79 11.51 -10.74
C ASP A 54 11.44 10.85 -12.09
N PRO A 55 12.13 9.76 -12.47
CA PRO A 55 11.87 9.08 -13.75
C PRO A 55 10.51 8.38 -13.80
N SER A 56 9.86 8.14 -12.65
CA SER A 56 8.55 7.50 -12.58
C SER A 56 7.38 8.45 -12.87
N LEU A 57 7.61 9.77 -12.86
CA LEU A 57 6.58 10.75 -13.16
C LEU A 57 5.97 10.52 -14.55
N GLU A 58 4.66 10.48 -14.60
CA GLU A 58 3.91 10.34 -15.85
C GLU A 58 3.65 11.69 -16.51
N LEU A 59 3.87 11.75 -17.83
CA LEU A 59 3.52 12.92 -18.65
C LEU A 59 2.02 12.93 -18.89
N ARG A 60 1.38 14.05 -18.61
CA ARG A 60 -0.01 14.31 -19.06
C ARG A 60 0.02 14.71 -20.53
N THR A 61 -0.82 14.05 -21.31
CA THR A 61 -0.88 14.25 -22.77
C THR A 61 -2.16 14.96 -23.21
N ASP A 62 -3.07 15.20 -22.27
CA ASP A 62 -4.34 15.89 -22.52
C ASP A 62 -4.73 16.75 -21.32
N GLN A 63 -5.79 17.54 -21.46
CA GLN A 63 -6.38 18.30 -20.37
C GLN A 63 -6.99 17.32 -19.35
N PRO A 64 -6.62 17.41 -18.06
CA PRO A 64 -7.14 16.51 -17.05
C PRO A 64 -8.66 16.64 -16.89
N THR A 65 -9.31 15.49 -16.70
CA THR A 65 -10.74 15.40 -16.41
C THR A 65 -10.97 14.91 -14.98
N SER A 66 -12.14 15.18 -14.41
CA SER A 66 -12.51 14.64 -13.10
C SER A 66 -12.87 13.17 -13.19
N LEU A 67 -12.43 12.39 -12.19
CA LEU A 67 -12.85 10.99 -12.02
C LEU A 67 -14.27 10.94 -11.44
N ASN A 68 -15.03 9.94 -11.83
CA ASN A 68 -16.33 9.63 -11.20
C ASN A 68 -16.14 8.46 -10.24
N VAL A 69 -15.78 8.77 -8.99
CA VAL A 69 -15.45 7.77 -7.99
C VAL A 69 -16.64 7.55 -7.07
N SER A 70 -16.90 6.27 -6.74
CA SER A 70 -17.85 5.90 -5.69
C SER A 70 -17.29 4.75 -4.85
N HIS A 71 -17.53 4.81 -3.56
CA HIS A 71 -17.10 3.84 -2.56
C HIS A 71 -18.04 3.90 -1.35
N ASP A 72 -17.91 2.97 -0.43
CA ASP A 72 -18.61 3.03 0.85
C ASP A 72 -18.08 4.20 1.67
N GLU A 73 -18.97 4.88 2.38
CA GLU A 73 -18.62 6.03 3.24
C GLU A 73 -17.85 5.62 4.50
N ALA A 74 -17.99 4.36 4.92
CA ALA A 74 -17.34 3.83 6.11
C ALA A 74 -16.86 2.38 5.86
N ILE A 75 -15.78 2.03 6.55
CA ILE A 75 -15.21 0.68 6.65
C ILE A 75 -15.47 0.21 8.09
N VAL A 76 -15.96 -1.01 8.26
CA VAL A 76 -16.09 -1.62 9.58
C VAL A 76 -14.77 -2.29 9.95
N VAL A 77 -14.29 -2.08 11.19
CA VAL A 77 -13.09 -2.77 11.69
C VAL A 77 -13.24 -4.28 11.51
N GLY A 78 -12.22 -4.93 10.89
CA GLY A 78 -12.28 -6.35 10.53
C GLY A 78 -12.86 -6.65 9.13
N GLN A 79 -13.27 -5.63 8.38
CA GLN A 79 -13.64 -5.80 6.98
C GLN A 79 -12.42 -6.18 6.14
N SER A 80 -12.55 -7.21 5.30
CA SER A 80 -11.43 -7.77 4.54
C SER A 80 -11.08 -7.01 3.27
N GLU A 81 -11.99 -6.21 2.73
CA GLU A 81 -11.77 -5.47 1.49
C GLU A 81 -12.55 -4.15 1.43
N LEU A 82 -12.01 -3.18 0.71
CA LEU A 82 -12.72 -1.96 0.29
C LEU A 82 -12.80 -1.93 -1.23
N ILE A 83 -14.02 -1.86 -1.77
CA ILE A 83 -14.26 -1.74 -3.20
C ILE A 83 -14.45 -0.26 -3.56
N VAL A 84 -13.66 0.21 -4.53
CA VAL A 84 -13.72 1.58 -5.04
C VAL A 84 -13.98 1.55 -6.55
N ASN A 85 -15.13 2.08 -6.97
CA ASN A 85 -15.45 2.23 -8.38
C ASN A 85 -14.85 3.53 -8.90
N THR A 86 -13.98 3.44 -9.87
CA THR A 86 -13.25 4.58 -10.44
C THR A 86 -13.78 5.02 -11.80
N GLY A 87 -14.56 4.14 -12.45
CA GLY A 87 -15.10 4.34 -13.80
C GLY A 87 -14.05 4.27 -14.91
N VAL A 88 -12.78 4.02 -14.58
CA VAL A 88 -11.65 3.89 -15.53
C VAL A 88 -10.74 2.75 -15.11
N ASP A 89 -10.01 2.17 -16.05
CA ASP A 89 -9.02 1.14 -15.78
C ASP A 89 -7.66 1.74 -15.45
N ASN A 90 -6.84 0.97 -14.74
CA ASN A 90 -5.49 1.33 -14.30
C ASN A 90 -5.43 2.61 -13.44
N ALA A 91 -6.51 2.99 -12.78
CA ALA A 91 -6.44 3.99 -11.72
C ALA A 91 -5.79 3.38 -10.48
N LEU A 92 -4.85 4.09 -9.88
CA LEU A 92 -4.29 3.74 -8.59
C LEU A 92 -5.20 4.27 -7.49
N VAL A 93 -5.66 3.37 -6.63
CA VAL A 93 -6.44 3.67 -5.43
C VAL A 93 -5.57 3.37 -4.23
N ALA A 94 -5.48 4.30 -3.29
CA ALA A 94 -4.70 4.13 -2.07
C ALA A 94 -5.47 4.66 -0.87
N ILE A 95 -5.35 3.95 0.25
CA ILE A 95 -5.84 4.38 1.56
C ILE A 95 -4.65 4.54 2.49
N SER A 96 -4.60 5.64 3.23
CA SER A 96 -3.50 5.97 4.13
C SER A 96 -3.99 6.66 5.40
N LYS A 97 -3.17 6.62 6.45
CA LYS A 97 -3.40 7.33 7.71
C LYS A 97 -2.06 7.86 8.23
N ASP A 98 -2.04 9.09 8.71
CA ASP A 98 -0.86 9.73 9.30
C ASP A 98 0.40 9.64 8.41
N ASN A 99 0.24 9.72 7.07
CA ASN A 99 1.25 9.56 6.02
C ASN A 99 1.79 8.11 5.89
N GLU A 100 1.16 7.12 6.47
CA GLU A 100 1.48 5.71 6.26
C GLU A 100 0.48 5.07 5.31
N LEU A 101 0.99 4.35 4.32
CA LEU A 101 0.17 3.61 3.36
C LEU A 101 -0.41 2.37 4.05
N VAL A 102 -1.74 2.23 4.03
CA VAL A 102 -2.45 1.09 4.61
C VAL A 102 -2.72 0.02 3.57
N ALA A 103 -3.34 0.41 2.45
CA ALA A 103 -3.60 -0.49 1.34
C ALA A 103 -3.63 0.26 0.01
N TYR A 104 -3.37 -0.44 -1.09
CA TYR A 104 -3.52 0.12 -2.43
C TYR A 104 -3.92 -0.96 -3.43
N GLY A 105 -4.48 -0.53 -4.55
CA GLY A 105 -4.82 -1.41 -5.66
C GLY A 105 -4.98 -0.63 -6.96
N TYR A 106 -4.95 -1.36 -8.07
CA TYR A 106 -5.23 -0.79 -9.39
C TYR A 106 -6.62 -1.23 -9.84
N SER A 107 -7.33 -0.32 -10.50
CA SER A 107 -8.66 -0.64 -11.03
C SER A 107 -8.56 -1.49 -12.30
N GLU A 108 -9.42 -2.50 -12.35
CA GLU A 108 -9.70 -3.32 -13.53
C GLU A 108 -11.21 -3.31 -13.79
N ASN A 109 -11.61 -3.16 -15.03
CA ASN A 109 -13.03 -2.99 -15.42
C ASN A 109 -13.73 -1.84 -14.67
N GLY A 110 -12.99 -0.77 -14.38
CA GLY A 110 -13.50 0.41 -13.70
C GLY A 110 -13.65 0.30 -12.19
N SER A 111 -13.14 -0.74 -11.54
CA SER A 111 -13.23 -0.96 -10.09
C SER A 111 -11.91 -1.47 -9.53
N ALA A 112 -11.53 -1.03 -8.33
CA ALA A 112 -10.40 -1.54 -7.56
C ALA A 112 -10.91 -2.18 -6.26
N SER A 113 -10.33 -3.33 -5.88
CA SER A 113 -10.50 -3.94 -4.57
C SER A 113 -9.20 -3.77 -3.79
N LEU A 114 -9.27 -3.15 -2.63
CA LEU A 114 -8.15 -3.00 -1.70
C LEU A 114 -8.25 -4.10 -0.66
N ASN A 115 -7.23 -4.94 -0.56
CA ASN A 115 -7.16 -5.95 0.50
C ASN A 115 -6.84 -5.28 1.84
N LEU A 116 -7.67 -5.51 2.84
CA LEU A 116 -7.56 -4.99 4.20
C LEU A 116 -7.31 -6.09 5.25
N GLU A 117 -7.20 -7.36 4.86
CA GLU A 117 -7.09 -8.51 5.78
C GLU A 117 -5.88 -8.39 6.73
N ASP A 118 -4.75 -7.90 6.19
CA ASP A 118 -3.50 -7.74 6.95
C ASP A 118 -3.33 -6.33 7.53
N SER A 119 -4.38 -5.50 7.45
CA SER A 119 -4.35 -4.11 7.92
C SER A 119 -4.96 -4.02 9.30
N ASP A 120 -4.16 -3.61 10.29
CA ASP A 120 -4.64 -3.32 11.65
C ASP A 120 -5.40 -1.99 11.66
N LEU A 121 -6.60 -1.96 11.02
CA LEU A 121 -7.42 -0.77 10.95
C LEU A 121 -7.99 -0.44 12.33
N LEU A 122 -7.63 0.71 12.84
CA LEU A 122 -8.21 1.29 14.06
C LEU A 122 -9.28 2.31 13.70
N PRO A 123 -10.30 2.51 14.55
CA PRO A 123 -11.32 3.52 14.34
C PRO A 123 -10.72 4.91 14.09
N GLY A 124 -11.35 5.66 13.18
CA GLY A 124 -10.94 7.02 12.82
C GLY A 124 -10.98 7.25 11.32
N ASP A 125 -10.53 8.43 10.89
CA ASP A 125 -10.56 8.85 9.49
C ASP A 125 -9.26 8.48 8.77
N TYR A 126 -9.41 7.99 7.55
CA TYR A 126 -8.35 7.58 6.63
C TYR A 126 -8.48 8.36 5.34
N ASP A 127 -7.35 8.77 4.78
CA ASP A 127 -7.32 9.42 3.47
C ASP A 127 -7.46 8.38 2.36
N LEU A 128 -8.44 8.60 1.47
CA LEU A 128 -8.62 7.82 0.24
C LEU A 128 -8.26 8.69 -0.95
N VAL A 129 -7.28 8.24 -1.73
CA VAL A 129 -6.79 8.94 -2.91
C VAL A 129 -6.91 8.04 -4.13
N VAL A 130 -7.49 8.58 -5.20
CA VAL A 130 -7.55 7.91 -6.50
C VAL A 130 -6.84 8.77 -7.54
N THR A 131 -5.87 8.18 -8.22
CA THR A 131 -5.16 8.84 -9.32
C THR A 131 -5.27 8.03 -10.59
N SER A 132 -5.36 8.72 -11.73
CA SER A 132 -5.36 8.09 -13.05
C SER A 132 -4.70 9.01 -14.07
N PHE A 133 -4.30 8.41 -15.20
CA PHE A 133 -3.71 9.13 -16.31
C PHE A 133 -4.69 10.18 -16.89
N ASN A 134 -4.19 11.39 -17.12
CA ASN A 134 -4.98 12.52 -17.59
C ASN A 134 -6.24 12.83 -16.76
N ALA A 135 -6.19 12.56 -15.46
CA ALA A 135 -7.26 12.89 -14.53
C ALA A 135 -6.76 13.79 -13.40
N PHE A 136 -7.67 14.58 -12.82
CA PHE A 136 -7.41 15.21 -11.54
C PHE A 136 -7.46 14.14 -10.45
N PRO A 137 -6.57 14.16 -9.45
CA PRO A 137 -6.68 13.31 -8.28
C PRO A 137 -8.06 13.47 -7.63
N TYR A 138 -8.65 12.37 -7.24
CA TYR A 138 -9.80 12.37 -6.33
C TYR A 138 -9.29 12.12 -4.92
N GLU A 139 -9.63 12.99 -4.00
CA GLU A 139 -9.17 12.94 -2.62
C GLU A 139 -10.40 13.08 -1.71
N THR A 140 -10.51 12.17 -0.75
CA THR A 140 -11.57 12.17 0.26
C THR A 140 -11.11 11.43 1.51
N THR A 141 -11.95 11.39 2.53
CA THR A 141 -11.74 10.57 3.72
C THR A 141 -12.79 9.47 3.79
N VAL A 142 -12.39 8.32 4.32
CA VAL A 142 -13.26 7.18 4.65
C VAL A 142 -13.12 6.93 6.14
N SER A 143 -14.25 6.87 6.87
CA SER A 143 -14.22 6.63 8.30
C SER A 143 -14.16 5.12 8.57
N VAL A 144 -13.21 4.70 9.40
CA VAL A 144 -13.19 3.34 9.96
C VAL A 144 -13.99 3.38 11.27
N ILE A 145 -15.02 2.56 11.34
CA ILE A 145 -15.95 2.51 12.47
C ILE A 145 -15.89 1.14 13.16
N THR A 146 -16.18 1.13 14.45
CA THR A 146 -16.28 -0.12 15.22
C THR A 146 -17.54 -0.90 14.81
N PRO A 147 -17.48 -2.25 14.78
CA PRO A 147 -18.68 -3.05 14.66
C PRO A 147 -19.56 -2.89 15.92
N ASP A 148 -20.84 -3.23 15.79
CA ASP A 148 -21.73 -3.35 16.94
C ASP A 148 -21.23 -4.49 17.85
N GLY A 149 -21.17 -4.24 19.17
CA GLY A 149 -20.72 -5.20 20.16
C GLY A 149 -19.24 -5.03 20.59
N PRO A 150 -18.70 -5.99 21.36
CA PRO A 150 -17.29 -5.97 21.75
C PRO A 150 -16.38 -6.33 20.57
N TYR A 151 -15.28 -5.61 20.43
CA TYR A 151 -14.24 -5.92 19.44
C TYR A 151 -12.86 -5.72 20.04
N VAL A 152 -12.19 -6.81 20.35
CA VAL A 152 -10.87 -6.79 21.01
C VAL A 152 -9.76 -6.95 19.99
N THR A 153 -8.82 -6.01 20.00
CA THR A 153 -7.61 -6.01 19.17
C THR A 153 -6.36 -6.13 20.01
N LEU A 154 -5.27 -6.59 19.39
CA LEU A 154 -3.94 -6.46 19.98
C LEU A 154 -3.48 -5.01 19.77
N ASP A 155 -3.26 -4.29 20.87
CA ASP A 155 -2.79 -2.90 20.85
C ASP A 155 -1.27 -2.84 20.67
N SER A 156 -0.55 -3.61 21.47
CA SER A 156 0.92 -3.65 21.43
C SER A 156 1.44 -4.93 22.04
N TYR A 157 2.74 -5.20 21.83
CA TYR A 157 3.44 -6.27 22.51
C TYR A 157 4.84 -5.81 22.94
N GLU A 158 5.34 -6.44 24.00
CA GLU A 158 6.71 -6.27 24.48
C GLU A 158 7.41 -7.62 24.52
N ILE A 159 8.67 -7.66 24.12
CA ILE A 159 9.55 -8.81 24.30
C ILE A 159 10.39 -8.56 25.53
N VAL A 160 10.18 -9.38 26.55
CA VAL A 160 11.01 -9.38 27.77
C VAL A 160 11.95 -10.55 27.68
N SER A 161 13.24 -10.27 27.59
CA SER A 161 14.29 -11.29 27.55
C SER A 161 14.62 -11.71 28.98
N ASP A 162 14.54 -13.01 29.26
CA ASP A 162 15.02 -13.61 30.50
C ASP A 162 16.52 -13.96 30.42
N GLY A 163 17.15 -13.64 29.28
CA GLY A 163 18.50 -14.08 28.95
C GLY A 163 19.59 -13.11 29.31
N TRP A 164 20.57 -13.02 28.49
CA TRP A 164 21.87 -12.46 28.78
C TRP A 164 21.94 -10.93 28.76
N ASN A 165 21.07 -10.27 27.98
CA ASN A 165 21.27 -8.87 27.65
C ASN A 165 20.02 -7.98 27.80
N SER A 166 18.83 -8.52 27.92
CA SER A 166 17.56 -7.77 28.07
C SER A 166 17.42 -6.63 27.07
N ASN A 167 17.75 -6.90 25.77
CA ASN A 167 17.75 -5.89 24.72
C ASN A 167 16.38 -5.73 24.01
N GLY A 168 15.38 -6.53 24.41
CA GLY A 168 14.04 -6.52 23.81
C GLY A 168 13.95 -7.21 22.44
N MET A 169 14.98 -7.97 22.06
CA MET A 169 15.02 -8.77 20.84
C MET A 169 15.11 -10.26 21.17
N ALA A 170 14.43 -11.08 20.36
CA ALA A 170 14.56 -12.53 20.45
C ALA A 170 15.85 -12.99 19.75
N GLU A 171 16.73 -13.68 20.47
CA GLU A 171 18.00 -14.17 19.96
C GLU A 171 18.08 -15.70 20.06
N PHE A 172 19.11 -16.29 19.39
CA PHE A 172 19.31 -17.73 19.40
C PHE A 172 19.57 -18.27 20.82
N ASP A 173 18.93 -19.40 21.15
CA ASP A 173 19.02 -20.10 22.46
C ASP A 173 18.54 -19.23 23.64
N GLU A 174 17.64 -18.27 23.38
CA GLU A 174 17.08 -17.39 24.39
C GLU A 174 15.64 -17.78 24.75
N THR A 175 15.32 -17.72 26.02
CA THR A 175 13.94 -17.82 26.50
C THR A 175 13.40 -16.41 26.74
N ILE A 176 12.34 -16.05 26.04
CA ILE A 176 11.71 -14.73 26.17
C ILE A 176 10.29 -14.87 26.73
N THR A 177 9.85 -13.81 27.38
CA THR A 177 8.43 -13.63 27.72
C THR A 177 7.86 -12.58 26.80
N LEU A 178 6.77 -12.94 26.12
CA LEU A 178 5.99 -12.02 25.31
C LEU A 178 4.85 -11.46 26.18
N VAL A 179 4.82 -10.15 26.35
CA VAL A 179 3.72 -9.43 27.02
C VAL A 179 2.82 -8.84 25.95
N LEU A 180 1.54 -9.17 26.00
CA LEU A 180 0.52 -8.70 25.05
C LEU A 180 -0.37 -7.67 25.74
N HIS A 181 -0.63 -6.56 25.05
CA HIS A 181 -1.59 -5.56 25.46
C HIS A 181 -2.80 -5.63 24.51
N ALA A 182 -3.97 -5.89 25.06
CA ALA A 182 -5.21 -5.95 24.30
C ALA A 182 -6.09 -4.74 24.65
N ASN A 183 -6.75 -4.19 23.62
CA ASN A 183 -7.71 -3.10 23.77
C ASN A 183 -9.05 -3.51 23.17
N ASN A 184 -10.16 -3.13 23.82
CA ASN A 184 -11.50 -3.32 23.27
C ASN A 184 -11.93 -2.03 22.58
N VAL A 185 -11.85 -2.01 21.25
CA VAL A 185 -12.27 -0.87 20.41
C VAL A 185 -13.74 -0.97 20.00
N GLY A 186 -14.46 -1.97 20.49
CA GLY A 186 -15.91 -2.12 20.28
C GLY A 186 -16.72 -1.19 21.16
N VAL A 187 -18.04 -1.19 20.94
CA VAL A 187 -19.00 -0.31 21.66
C VAL A 187 -19.55 -0.94 22.94
N ASP A 188 -19.37 -2.24 23.13
CA ASP A 188 -19.81 -2.99 24.32
C ASP A 188 -18.62 -3.63 25.04
N ASP A 189 -18.78 -3.89 26.35
CA ASP A 189 -17.77 -4.56 27.16
C ASP A 189 -17.50 -5.98 26.65
N ALA A 190 -16.23 -6.38 26.57
CA ALA A 190 -15.80 -7.72 26.24
C ALA A 190 -15.59 -8.53 27.52
N HIS A 191 -16.19 -9.72 27.60
CA HIS A 191 -16.09 -10.60 28.76
C HIS A 191 -15.31 -11.87 28.50
N ASN A 192 -14.52 -12.32 29.51
CA ASN A 192 -13.73 -13.54 29.46
C ASN A 192 -12.76 -13.60 28.27
N VAL A 193 -12.12 -12.46 27.95
CA VAL A 193 -11.19 -12.36 26.83
C VAL A 193 -9.96 -13.22 27.07
N SER A 194 -9.58 -13.99 26.07
CA SER A 194 -8.35 -14.78 26.04
C SER A 194 -7.72 -14.74 24.66
N ALA A 195 -6.40 -14.93 24.62
CA ALA A 195 -5.67 -15.08 23.38
C ALA A 195 -4.86 -16.35 23.36
N GLU A 196 -4.66 -16.89 22.16
CA GLU A 196 -3.78 -18.02 21.89
C GLU A 196 -2.76 -17.60 20.84
N VAL A 197 -1.48 -17.91 21.11
CA VAL A 197 -0.38 -17.67 20.18
C VAL A 197 -0.03 -18.98 19.49
N SER A 198 0.07 -18.94 18.18
CA SER A 198 0.55 -20.06 17.36
C SER A 198 1.79 -19.63 16.57
N ILE A 199 2.66 -20.58 16.26
CA ILE A 199 3.86 -20.36 15.46
C ILE A 199 4.10 -21.56 14.56
N ASP A 200 4.48 -21.27 13.31
CA ASP A 200 4.84 -22.28 12.31
C ASP A 200 6.34 -22.11 11.93
N ASP A 201 7.20 -22.00 12.94
CA ASP A 201 8.65 -21.90 12.75
C ASP A 201 9.33 -23.04 13.50
N PRO A 202 10.18 -23.87 12.83
CA PRO A 202 10.82 -25.03 13.45
C PRO A 202 11.88 -24.66 14.48
N TYR A 203 12.30 -23.41 14.57
CA TYR A 203 13.31 -22.93 15.52
C TYR A 203 12.73 -22.28 16.76
N ILE A 204 11.40 -22.13 16.84
CA ILE A 204 10.71 -21.53 17.97
C ILE A 204 9.83 -22.57 18.65
N SER A 205 9.90 -22.66 19.96
CA SER A 205 8.99 -23.48 20.77
C SER A 205 8.25 -22.63 21.79
N LEU A 206 6.93 -22.81 21.87
CA LEU A 206 6.07 -22.12 22.83
C LEU A 206 6.03 -22.92 24.14
N GLY A 207 6.48 -22.34 25.24
CA GLY A 207 6.35 -22.92 26.57
C GLY A 207 4.95 -22.75 27.16
N ASN A 208 4.32 -21.61 26.88
CA ASN A 208 2.91 -21.33 27.12
C ASN A 208 2.36 -20.58 25.90
N ASN A 209 1.24 -21.02 25.38
CA ASN A 209 0.65 -20.47 24.17
C ASN A 209 -0.67 -19.71 24.42
N SER A 210 -1.11 -19.56 25.67
CA SER A 210 -2.37 -18.91 25.97
C SER A 210 -2.27 -17.91 27.11
N VAL A 211 -3.07 -16.87 27.04
CA VAL A 211 -3.22 -15.84 28.07
C VAL A 211 -4.69 -15.49 28.25
N VAL A 212 -5.07 -15.21 29.50
CA VAL A 212 -6.41 -14.73 29.84
C VAL A 212 -6.31 -13.27 30.30
N PHE A 213 -7.02 -12.39 29.59
CA PHE A 213 -7.10 -10.97 29.93
C PHE A 213 -8.26 -10.68 30.91
N GLY A 214 -9.28 -11.53 30.93
CA GLY A 214 -10.51 -11.30 31.70
C GLY A 214 -11.50 -10.37 30.98
N ASP A 215 -12.11 -9.46 31.70
CA ASP A 215 -13.06 -8.50 31.13
C ASP A 215 -12.32 -7.22 30.71
N ILE A 216 -12.61 -6.72 29.51
CA ILE A 216 -12.04 -5.49 28.94
C ILE A 216 -13.21 -4.58 28.59
N SER A 217 -13.28 -3.43 29.26
CA SER A 217 -14.33 -2.45 29.01
C SER A 217 -14.24 -1.85 27.59
N ALA A 218 -15.35 -1.42 27.04
CA ALA A 218 -15.41 -0.64 25.81
C ALA A 218 -14.54 0.62 25.96
N GLY A 219 -13.72 0.94 24.93
CA GLY A 219 -12.75 2.03 24.95
C GLY A 219 -13.20 3.31 24.29
#